data_5fce54437072720937dceca43a3c05f4
#
_entry.id   5fce54437072720937dceca43a3c05f4
#
_cell.length_a   1.000
_cell.length_b   1.000
_cell.length_c   1.000
_cell.angle_alpha   90.00
_cell.angle_beta   90.00
_cell.angle_gamma   90.00
#
_symmetry.space_group_name_H-M   'P 1'
#
loop_
_entity.id
_entity.type
_entity.pdbx_description
1 polymer ?
#
loop_
_entity_poly.entity_id
_entity_poly.type
_entity_poly.pdbx_seq_one_letter_code
_entity_poly.pdbx_strand_id
1 'polypeptide(L)'
;MCGHTPLASWLLAFGFGCTLRTMTTGCVFCSIVEGTAAAERVYEDDFVVAIMDIHPATAGHVLVIPRNHSQDLWHIGREDAEKAMAAGVRIAGMIRRALGPGGINLVHATGHAAWQSVFHFHLHLVPRYEDDGLVPPWPLDQPRGEEASLRVVADKLRSVSAGAAATQASSQAGPAG
;
A
#
# COMPACT_ATOMS: atom_id res chain seq x y z
N MET A 1 -11.79 -65.26 -8.10
CA MET A 1 -12.98 -64.50 -8.53
C MET A 1 -13.09 -63.27 -7.66
N CYS A 2 -13.01 -62.15 -8.30
CA CYS A 2 -12.80 -60.82 -7.70
C CYS A 2 -14.06 -60.26 -7.09
N GLY A 3 -13.96 -59.72 -5.89
CA GLY A 3 -14.99 -58.89 -5.30
C GLY A 3 -14.43 -57.48 -5.05
N HIS A 4 -14.79 -56.54 -5.92
CA HIS A 4 -14.47 -55.12 -5.74
C HIS A 4 -15.58 -54.46 -4.91
N THR A 5 -15.21 -53.85 -3.80
CA THR A 5 -16.04 -52.90 -3.08
C THR A 5 -15.38 -51.51 -3.19
N PRO A 6 -16.05 -50.47 -3.67
CA PRO A 6 -15.46 -49.14 -3.68
C PRO A 6 -15.71 -48.46 -2.34
N LEU A 7 -14.62 -48.07 -1.68
CA LEU A 7 -14.61 -47.20 -0.51
C LEU A 7 -14.94 -45.76 -0.99
N ALA A 8 -16.09 -45.26 -0.57
CA ALA A 8 -16.51 -43.90 -0.79
C ALA A 8 -15.57 -42.94 -0.06
N SER A 9 -14.90 -42.13 -0.85
CA SER A 9 -14.00 -41.04 -0.42
C SER A 9 -14.80 -39.89 0.13
N TRP A 10 -14.68 -39.63 1.43
CA TRP A 10 -15.13 -38.37 2.06
C TRP A 10 -13.99 -37.35 1.97
N LEU A 11 -13.82 -36.73 0.84
CA LEU A 11 -12.98 -35.55 0.72
C LEU A 11 -13.80 -34.30 1.17
N LEU A 12 -13.61 -33.95 2.43
CA LEU A 12 -13.94 -32.60 2.93
C LEU A 12 -13.08 -31.61 2.15
N ALA A 13 -13.73 -30.89 1.22
CA ALA A 13 -13.14 -29.76 0.52
C ALA A 13 -12.92 -28.64 1.53
N PHE A 14 -11.75 -28.55 2.12
CA PHE A 14 -11.26 -27.31 2.69
C PHE A 14 -11.02 -26.35 1.51
N GLY A 15 -11.95 -25.44 1.31
CA GLY A 15 -11.80 -24.34 0.37
C GLY A 15 -10.67 -23.42 0.83
N PHE A 16 -9.44 -23.74 0.47
CA PHE A 16 -8.38 -22.74 0.44
C PHE A 16 -8.73 -21.79 -0.68
N GLY A 17 -9.29 -20.64 -0.33
CA GLY A 17 -9.45 -19.54 -1.26
C GLY A 17 -8.07 -19.13 -1.78
N CYS A 18 -7.68 -19.69 -2.92
CA CYS A 18 -6.51 -19.24 -3.65
C CYS A 18 -6.82 -17.85 -4.17
N THR A 19 -6.50 -16.83 -3.40
CA THR A 19 -6.54 -15.44 -3.87
C THR A 19 -5.48 -15.33 -4.95
N LEU A 20 -5.90 -15.23 -6.21
CA LEU A 20 -5.00 -14.97 -7.34
C LEU A 20 -4.36 -13.60 -7.10
N ARG A 21 -3.11 -13.59 -6.67
CA ARG A 21 -2.33 -12.36 -6.50
C ARG A 21 -1.95 -11.81 -7.86
N THR A 22 -2.13 -10.52 -8.05
CA THR A 22 -1.68 -9.82 -9.24
C THR A 22 -0.16 -9.63 -9.15
N MET A 23 0.58 -10.31 -10.03
CA MET A 23 2.04 -10.23 -10.11
C MET A 23 2.44 -9.65 -11.47
N THR A 24 3.51 -8.86 -11.49
CA THR A 24 4.03 -8.25 -12.72
C THR A 24 5.47 -8.70 -12.95
N THR A 25 5.72 -9.31 -14.09
CA THR A 25 7.06 -9.75 -14.51
C THR A 25 8.03 -8.56 -14.57
N GLY A 26 9.19 -8.69 -13.94
CA GLY A 26 10.22 -7.65 -13.90
C GLY A 26 10.07 -6.64 -12.76
N CYS A 27 9.05 -6.77 -11.91
CA CYS A 27 8.91 -5.93 -10.73
C CYS A 27 9.74 -6.48 -9.57
N VAL A 28 10.72 -5.71 -9.08
CA VAL A 28 11.59 -6.12 -7.97
C VAL A 28 10.80 -6.37 -6.69
N PHE A 29 9.74 -5.61 -6.42
CA PHE A 29 8.92 -5.82 -5.22
C PHE A 29 8.04 -7.07 -5.34
N CYS A 30 7.55 -7.42 -6.52
CA CYS A 30 6.92 -8.73 -6.73
C CYS A 30 7.91 -9.86 -6.42
N SER A 31 9.13 -9.78 -6.91
CA SER A 31 10.17 -10.78 -6.63
C SER A 31 10.52 -10.89 -5.15
N ILE A 32 10.54 -9.76 -4.42
CA ILE A 32 10.73 -9.76 -2.97
C ILE A 32 9.53 -10.40 -2.27
N VAL A 33 8.30 -10.06 -2.65
CA VAL A 33 7.07 -10.65 -2.09
C VAL A 33 7.05 -12.17 -2.27
N GLU A 34 7.46 -12.66 -3.44
CA GLU A 34 7.58 -14.09 -3.76
C GLU A 34 8.76 -14.80 -3.07
N GLY A 35 9.71 -14.04 -2.52
CA GLY A 35 10.93 -14.58 -1.92
C GLY A 35 12.00 -14.99 -2.93
N THR A 36 11.86 -14.59 -4.20
CA THR A 36 12.85 -14.86 -5.27
C THR A 36 13.95 -13.80 -5.32
N ALA A 37 13.71 -12.61 -4.72
CA ALA A 37 14.73 -11.59 -4.49
C ALA A 37 14.99 -11.38 -3.00
N ALA A 38 16.26 -11.18 -2.63
CA ALA A 38 16.67 -10.97 -1.25
C ALA A 38 16.23 -9.59 -0.74
N ALA A 39 15.77 -9.51 0.51
CA ALA A 39 15.49 -8.27 1.24
C ALA A 39 15.51 -8.55 2.75
N GLU A 40 15.91 -7.54 3.53
CA GLU A 40 15.83 -7.60 4.99
C GLU A 40 14.40 -7.33 5.44
N ARG A 41 13.64 -8.40 5.69
CA ARG A 41 12.24 -8.33 6.11
C ARG A 41 12.14 -8.03 7.60
N VAL A 42 11.30 -7.05 7.96
CA VAL A 42 11.04 -6.67 9.35
C VAL A 42 9.63 -7.05 9.82
N TYR A 43 8.72 -7.28 8.89
CA TYR A 43 7.34 -7.71 9.15
C TYR A 43 6.73 -8.32 7.90
N GLU A 44 5.84 -9.30 8.07
CA GLU A 44 4.97 -9.80 7.00
C GLU A 44 3.68 -10.38 7.57
N ASP A 45 2.62 -10.32 6.77
CA ASP A 45 1.34 -10.98 6.98
C ASP A 45 0.74 -11.43 5.64
N ASP A 46 -0.53 -11.80 5.61
CA ASP A 46 -1.21 -12.26 4.39
C ASP A 46 -1.37 -11.17 3.31
N PHE A 47 -1.23 -9.90 3.68
CA PHE A 47 -1.52 -8.75 2.81
C PHE A 47 -0.28 -7.94 2.43
N VAL A 48 0.71 -7.87 3.31
CA VAL A 48 1.89 -7.03 3.11
C VAL A 48 3.19 -7.73 3.47
N VAL A 49 4.28 -7.23 2.88
CA VAL A 49 5.66 -7.46 3.31
C VAL A 49 6.29 -6.12 3.64
N ALA A 50 6.98 -6.01 4.76
CA ALA A 50 7.75 -4.83 5.09
C ALA A 50 9.25 -5.15 5.16
N ILE A 51 10.04 -4.32 4.49
CA ILE A 51 11.47 -4.51 4.32
C ILE A 51 12.25 -3.25 4.71
N MET A 52 13.52 -3.40 5.04
CA MET A 52 14.43 -2.26 5.12
C MET A 52 14.65 -1.67 3.74
N ASP A 53 14.66 -0.34 3.64
CA ASP A 53 15.09 0.32 2.41
C ASP A 53 16.60 0.16 2.25
N ILE A 54 17.06 -0.24 1.06
CA ILE A 54 18.49 -0.42 0.75
C ILE A 54 19.22 0.91 0.54
N HIS A 55 18.47 2.01 0.34
CA HIS A 55 18.96 3.39 0.26
C HIS A 55 18.28 4.25 1.34
N PRO A 56 18.50 3.93 2.63
CA PRO A 56 17.73 4.53 3.70
C PRO A 56 17.96 6.04 3.82
N ALA A 57 16.88 6.81 3.89
CA ALA A 57 16.97 8.26 4.16
C ALA A 57 17.48 8.53 5.59
N THR A 58 17.10 7.67 6.55
CA THR A 58 17.57 7.66 7.93
C THR A 58 17.63 6.24 8.46
N ALA A 59 18.29 6.03 9.60
CA ALA A 59 18.32 4.73 10.26
C ALA A 59 16.89 4.26 10.59
N GLY A 60 16.55 3.04 10.16
CA GLY A 60 15.22 2.47 10.37
C GLY A 60 14.17 2.82 9.31
N HIS A 61 14.58 3.34 8.14
CA HIS A 61 13.70 3.53 6.99
C HIS A 61 13.17 2.19 6.49
N VAL A 62 11.85 2.01 6.53
CA VAL A 62 11.13 0.79 6.16
C VAL A 62 10.18 1.06 5.01
N LEU A 63 10.06 0.10 4.10
CA LEU A 63 9.06 0.07 3.04
C LEU A 63 7.96 -0.93 3.40
N VAL A 64 6.70 -0.53 3.30
CA VAL A 64 5.52 -1.42 3.44
C VAL A 64 4.93 -1.65 2.07
N ILE A 65 4.95 -2.89 1.60
CA ILE A 65 4.66 -3.30 0.24
C ILE A 65 3.46 -4.25 0.26
N PRO A 66 2.30 -3.91 -0.32
CA PRO A 66 1.22 -4.86 -0.53
C PRO A 66 1.67 -6.07 -1.34
N ARG A 67 1.16 -7.26 -1.00
CA ARG A 67 1.50 -8.47 -1.75
C ARG A 67 0.89 -8.49 -3.14
N ASN A 68 -0.28 -7.85 -3.32
CA ASN A 68 -0.87 -7.65 -4.63
C ASN A 68 -0.17 -6.50 -5.34
N HIS A 69 0.19 -6.72 -6.61
CA HIS A 69 0.79 -5.65 -7.40
C HIS A 69 -0.26 -4.61 -7.78
N SER A 70 -0.02 -3.37 -7.40
CA SER A 70 -0.70 -2.17 -7.89
C SER A 70 0.35 -1.13 -8.19
N GLN A 71 0.25 -0.43 -9.31
CA GLN A 71 1.29 0.48 -9.75
C GLN A 71 1.55 1.61 -8.74
N ASP A 72 0.48 2.26 -8.25
CA ASP A 72 0.55 3.46 -7.43
C ASP A 72 -0.79 3.73 -6.70
N LEU A 73 -0.95 4.92 -6.10
CA LEU A 73 -2.15 5.33 -5.36
C LEU A 73 -3.40 5.42 -6.24
N TRP A 74 -3.27 5.67 -7.53
CA TRP A 74 -4.42 5.74 -8.44
C TRP A 74 -4.97 4.36 -8.82
N HIS A 75 -4.15 3.30 -8.67
CA HIS A 75 -4.45 1.94 -9.11
C HIS A 75 -4.66 0.94 -7.97
N ILE A 76 -4.27 1.31 -6.73
CA ILE A 76 -4.42 0.41 -5.58
C ILE A 76 -5.89 0.20 -5.21
N GLY A 77 -6.25 -1.05 -4.93
CA GLY A 77 -7.57 -1.39 -4.39
C GLY A 77 -7.74 -0.90 -2.94
N ARG A 78 -8.98 -0.61 -2.55
CA ARG A 78 -9.32 -0.14 -1.19
C ARG A 78 -8.76 -1.07 -0.11
N GLU A 79 -8.98 -2.37 -0.23
CA GLU A 79 -8.56 -3.35 0.79
C GLU A 79 -7.04 -3.34 0.97
N ASP A 80 -6.28 -3.39 -0.12
CA ASP A 80 -4.81 -3.37 -0.06
C ASP A 80 -4.30 -2.05 0.56
N ALA A 81 -4.93 -0.92 0.25
CA ALA A 81 -4.58 0.38 0.84
C ALA A 81 -4.86 0.42 2.35
N GLU A 82 -6.02 -0.09 2.80
CA GLU A 82 -6.39 -0.19 4.21
C GLU A 82 -5.42 -1.10 4.99
N LYS A 83 -5.07 -2.26 4.42
CA LYS A 83 -4.12 -3.21 5.02
C LYS A 83 -2.70 -2.64 5.07
N ALA A 84 -2.23 -1.99 4.00
CA ALA A 84 -0.92 -1.34 3.98
C ALA A 84 -0.82 -0.24 5.05
N MET A 85 -1.87 0.58 5.21
CA MET A 85 -1.90 1.61 6.24
C MET A 85 -1.92 1.02 7.65
N ALA A 86 -2.72 -0.02 7.89
CA ALA A 86 -2.78 -0.70 9.19
C ALA A 86 -1.42 -1.32 9.58
N ALA A 87 -0.74 -1.95 8.61
CA ALA A 87 0.62 -2.45 8.81
C ALA A 87 1.61 -1.31 9.08
N GLY A 88 1.49 -0.19 8.34
CA GLY A 88 2.29 1.01 8.56
C GLY A 88 2.20 1.54 10.00
N VAL A 89 0.99 1.63 10.56
CA VAL A 89 0.77 2.03 11.96
C VAL A 89 1.45 1.06 12.94
N ARG A 90 1.32 -0.25 12.73
CA ARG A 90 1.98 -1.27 13.53
C ARG A 90 3.49 -1.14 13.51
N ILE A 91 4.08 -0.99 12.30
CA ILE A 91 5.53 -0.90 12.10
C ILE A 91 6.06 0.41 12.67
N ALA A 92 5.36 1.53 12.52
CA ALA A 92 5.70 2.79 13.17
C ALA A 92 5.81 2.62 14.71
N GLY A 93 4.90 1.86 15.31
CA GLY A 93 4.98 1.48 16.72
C GLY A 93 6.20 0.62 17.05
N MET A 94 6.62 -0.28 16.17
CA MET A 94 7.84 -1.08 16.33
C MET A 94 9.09 -0.19 16.25
N ILE A 95 9.17 0.68 15.24
CA ILE A 95 10.26 1.64 15.05
C ILE A 95 10.40 2.54 16.29
N ARG A 96 9.29 3.09 16.79
CA ARG A 96 9.29 3.94 17.99
C ARG A 96 9.89 3.23 19.21
N ARG A 97 9.51 1.97 19.44
CA ARG A 97 10.02 1.20 20.59
C ARG A 97 11.48 0.77 20.44
N ALA A 98 11.89 0.42 19.21
CA ALA A 98 13.22 -0.11 18.97
C ALA A 98 14.30 0.97 18.82
N LEU A 99 13.95 2.09 18.19
CA LEU A 99 14.92 3.10 17.75
C LEU A 99 14.74 4.47 18.42
N GLY A 100 13.57 4.74 19.03
CA GLY A 100 13.30 5.99 19.76
C GLY A 100 13.40 7.28 18.93
N PRO A 101 12.91 7.32 17.65
CA PRO A 101 12.96 8.55 16.86
C PRO A 101 12.08 9.64 17.48
N GLY A 102 12.42 10.92 17.24
CA GLY A 102 11.61 12.06 17.63
C GLY A 102 10.31 12.21 16.83
N GLY A 103 10.24 11.60 15.64
CA GLY A 103 9.08 11.61 14.76
C GLY A 103 9.15 10.53 13.70
N ILE A 104 8.12 10.47 12.83
CA ILE A 104 8.13 9.59 11.65
C ILE A 104 7.38 10.28 10.51
N ASN A 105 7.94 10.22 9.31
CA ASN A 105 7.22 10.57 8.09
C ASN A 105 6.69 9.30 7.44
N LEU A 106 5.41 9.31 7.05
CA LEU A 106 4.82 8.32 6.17
C LEU A 106 4.64 8.97 4.81
N VAL A 107 5.27 8.39 3.78
CA VAL A 107 5.30 8.97 2.44
C VAL A 107 4.93 7.91 1.41
N HIS A 108 4.16 8.29 0.40
CA HIS A 108 3.97 7.55 -0.83
C HIS A 108 4.19 8.49 -2.02
N ALA A 109 4.86 8.00 -3.04
CA ALA A 109 5.08 8.71 -4.29
C ALA A 109 4.27 8.08 -5.41
N THR A 110 3.44 8.86 -6.12
CA THR A 110 2.65 8.41 -7.27
C THR A 110 3.13 9.11 -8.53
N GLY A 111 3.66 8.32 -9.47
CA GLY A 111 4.16 8.79 -10.75
C GLY A 111 5.55 9.45 -10.70
N HIS A 112 6.16 9.59 -11.87
CA HIS A 112 7.52 10.15 -12.01
C HIS A 112 7.65 11.58 -11.45
N ALA A 113 6.63 12.42 -11.62
CA ALA A 113 6.64 13.81 -11.11
C ALA A 113 6.72 13.89 -9.58
N ALA A 114 6.32 12.83 -8.89
CA ALA A 114 6.42 12.68 -7.43
C ALA A 114 7.58 11.77 -7.01
N TRP A 115 8.54 11.51 -7.91
CA TRP A 115 9.76 10.70 -7.68
C TRP A 115 9.53 9.21 -7.43
N GLN A 116 8.41 8.66 -7.89
CA GLN A 116 8.21 7.21 -7.85
C GLN A 116 9.26 6.52 -8.71
N SER A 117 10.07 5.66 -8.10
CA SER A 117 11.14 4.90 -8.77
C SER A 117 10.75 3.45 -9.05
N VAL A 118 9.94 2.83 -8.19
CA VAL A 118 9.42 1.48 -8.37
C VAL A 118 7.91 1.54 -8.51
N PHE A 119 7.40 1.09 -9.68
CA PHE A 119 5.97 1.08 -10.00
C PHE A 119 5.28 -0.16 -9.43
N HIS A 120 5.30 -0.24 -8.14
CA HIS A 120 4.55 -1.10 -7.24
C HIS A 120 4.25 -0.27 -6.00
N PHE A 121 2.99 -0.13 -5.62
CA PHE A 121 2.59 0.69 -4.49
C PHE A 121 3.36 0.29 -3.22
N HIS A 122 3.91 1.26 -2.54
CA HIS A 122 4.61 1.07 -1.27
C HIS A 122 4.54 2.32 -0.42
N LEU A 123 4.53 2.15 0.89
CA LEU A 123 4.62 3.24 1.85
C LEU A 123 6.03 3.28 2.43
N HIS A 124 6.62 4.46 2.45
CA HIS A 124 7.86 4.73 3.18
C HIS A 124 7.52 5.13 4.62
N LEU A 125 8.14 4.48 5.59
CA LEU A 125 8.17 4.88 6.98
C LEU A 125 9.58 5.37 7.29
N VAL A 126 9.75 6.69 7.38
CA VAL A 126 11.04 7.35 7.58
C VAL A 126 11.11 7.89 9.00
N PRO A 127 11.86 7.23 9.92
CA PRO A 127 12.10 7.76 11.25
C PRO A 127 12.83 9.09 11.17
N ARG A 128 12.47 10.04 12.05
CA ARG A 128 13.07 11.36 12.09
C ARG A 128 13.83 11.56 13.40
N TYR A 129 15.04 12.03 13.28
CA TYR A 129 15.93 12.32 14.39
C TYR A 129 16.31 13.80 14.39
N GLU A 130 16.67 14.32 15.56
CA GLU A 130 17.29 15.64 15.62
C GLU A 130 18.54 15.64 14.75
N ASP A 131 18.71 16.66 13.94
CA ASP A 131 19.87 16.82 13.04
C ASP A 131 20.06 15.71 11.97
N ASP A 132 18.97 15.04 11.55
CA ASP A 132 19.03 14.01 10.50
C ASP A 132 19.31 14.56 9.08
N GLY A 133 19.38 15.87 8.93
CA GLY A 133 19.68 16.56 7.67
C GLY A 133 18.54 16.55 6.65
N LEU A 134 17.41 15.88 6.93
CA LEU A 134 16.26 15.88 6.02
C LEU A 134 15.45 17.16 6.16
N VAL A 135 15.14 17.77 5.03
CA VAL A 135 14.25 18.94 4.95
C VAL A 135 12.82 18.50 4.64
N PRO A 136 11.81 19.30 5.02
CA PRO A 136 10.42 19.06 4.60
C PRO A 136 10.30 19.01 3.08
N PRO A 137 9.39 18.20 2.51
CA PRO A 137 9.20 18.10 1.06
C PRO A 137 8.61 19.37 0.42
N TRP A 138 8.20 20.34 1.23
CA TRP A 138 7.77 21.68 0.83
C TRP A 138 8.31 22.72 1.82
N PRO A 139 8.55 23.96 1.38
CA PRO A 139 8.96 25.05 2.27
C PRO A 139 7.90 25.32 3.35
N LEU A 140 8.33 25.49 4.61
CA LEU A 140 7.42 25.73 5.75
C LEU A 140 6.94 27.19 5.84
N ASP A 141 7.63 28.10 5.15
CA ASP A 141 7.39 29.55 5.11
C ASP A 141 6.52 29.99 3.91
N GLN A 142 5.82 29.04 3.27
CA GLN A 142 4.91 29.35 2.18
C GLN A 142 3.82 30.35 2.62
N PRO A 143 3.54 31.40 1.83
CA PRO A 143 2.44 32.30 2.12
C PRO A 143 1.10 31.56 2.11
N ARG A 144 0.15 32.07 2.90
CA ARG A 144 -1.21 31.54 2.87
C ARG A 144 -1.78 31.64 1.46
N GLY A 145 -2.38 30.55 0.97
CA GLY A 145 -3.05 30.56 -0.33
C GLY A 145 -4.18 31.57 -0.39
N GLU A 146 -4.36 32.22 -1.55
CA GLU A 146 -5.44 33.14 -1.79
C GLU A 146 -6.80 32.43 -1.70
N GLU A 147 -7.75 32.98 -0.93
CA GLU A 147 -9.03 32.35 -0.65
C GLU A 147 -9.85 32.06 -1.91
N ALA A 148 -9.86 32.98 -2.88
CA ALA A 148 -10.58 32.81 -4.13
C ALA A 148 -10.01 31.62 -4.94
N SER A 149 -8.69 31.50 -5.03
CA SER A 149 -8.00 30.42 -5.72
C SER A 149 -8.26 29.08 -5.03
N LEU A 150 -8.20 29.04 -3.69
CA LEU A 150 -8.52 27.83 -2.91
C LEU A 150 -9.96 27.37 -3.14
N ARG A 151 -10.92 28.31 -3.18
CA ARG A 151 -12.33 28.02 -3.44
C ARG A 151 -12.55 27.42 -4.82
N VAL A 152 -11.98 28.00 -5.86
CA VAL A 152 -12.08 27.48 -7.24
C VAL A 152 -11.58 26.04 -7.34
N VAL A 153 -10.41 25.72 -6.76
CA VAL A 153 -9.87 24.38 -6.77
C VAL A 153 -10.75 23.42 -5.96
N ALA A 154 -11.22 23.83 -4.80
CA ALA A 154 -12.09 23.01 -3.96
C ALA A 154 -13.42 22.69 -4.64
N ASP A 155 -14.03 23.66 -5.37
CA ASP A 155 -15.27 23.44 -6.13
C ASP A 155 -15.05 22.44 -7.26
N LYS A 156 -13.92 22.53 -7.96
CA LYS A 156 -13.54 21.56 -9.00
C LYS A 156 -13.39 20.14 -8.44
N LEU A 157 -12.75 19.96 -7.29
CA LEU A 157 -12.62 18.66 -6.64
C LEU A 157 -13.98 18.10 -6.20
N ARG A 158 -14.84 18.93 -5.61
CA ARG A 158 -16.21 18.52 -5.20
C ARG A 158 -17.07 18.09 -6.38
N SER A 159 -16.97 18.75 -7.52
CA SER A 159 -17.74 18.40 -8.71
C SER A 159 -17.41 17.00 -9.24
N VAL A 160 -16.14 16.60 -9.19
CA VAL A 160 -15.70 15.26 -9.60
C VAL A 160 -16.18 14.19 -8.61
N SER A 161 -16.12 14.48 -7.31
CA SER A 161 -16.57 13.57 -6.25
C SER A 161 -18.07 13.28 -6.35
N ALA A 162 -18.90 14.29 -6.63
CA ALA A 162 -20.34 14.12 -6.80
C ALA A 162 -20.69 13.25 -8.02
N GLY A 163 -19.95 13.39 -9.13
CA GLY A 163 -20.11 12.56 -10.33
C GLY A 163 -19.78 11.08 -10.09
N ALA A 164 -18.72 10.79 -9.32
CA ALA A 164 -18.33 9.42 -8.99
C ALA A 164 -19.38 8.71 -8.11
N ALA A 165 -19.98 9.41 -7.15
CA ALA A 165 -21.04 8.88 -6.29
C ALA A 165 -22.30 8.53 -7.08
N ALA A 166 -22.69 9.36 -8.05
CA ALA A 166 -23.85 9.11 -8.91
C ALA A 166 -23.66 7.87 -9.81
N THR A 167 -22.45 7.64 -10.32
CA THR A 167 -22.13 6.48 -11.16
C THR A 167 -22.17 5.17 -10.35
N GLN A 168 -21.72 5.18 -9.09
CA GLN A 168 -21.79 4.01 -8.22
C GLN A 168 -23.21 3.65 -7.80
N ALA A 169 -24.06 4.66 -7.54
CA ALA A 169 -25.47 4.43 -7.20
C ALA A 169 -26.27 3.82 -8.36
N SER A 170 -26.00 4.23 -9.61
CA SER A 170 -26.66 3.70 -10.80
C SER A 170 -26.24 2.25 -11.15
N SER A 171 -25.03 1.83 -10.79
CA SER A 171 -24.56 0.46 -11.02
C SER A 171 -25.09 -0.57 -10.01
N GLN A 172 -25.63 -0.11 -8.87
CA GLN A 172 -26.22 -0.97 -7.83
C GLN A 172 -27.75 -1.13 -8.00
N ALA A 173 -28.39 -0.32 -8.83
CA ALA A 173 -29.80 -0.49 -9.22
C ALA A 173 -29.87 -1.46 -10.40
N GLY A 174 -29.73 -2.78 -10.13
CA GLY A 174 -30.04 -3.83 -11.10
C GLY A 174 -31.54 -3.82 -11.48
N PRO A 175 -31.92 -4.32 -12.68
CA PRO A 175 -33.31 -4.32 -13.10
C PRO A 175 -34.14 -5.14 -12.12
N ALA A 176 -35.20 -4.51 -11.57
CA ALA A 176 -36.23 -5.21 -10.85
C ALA A 176 -36.97 -6.10 -11.87
N GLY A 177 -36.76 -7.42 -11.77
CA GLY A 177 -37.45 -8.45 -12.51
C GLY A 177 -38.60 -9.06 -11.70
#